data_cf36b0c56d736284db1ac87fbb96c7cc
#
_entry.id   cf36b0c56d736284db1ac87fbb96c7cc
#
_cell.length_a   1.000
_cell.length_b   1.000
_cell.length_c   1.000
_cell.angle_alpha   90.00
_cell.angle_beta   90.00
_cell.angle_gamma   90.00
#
_symmetry.space_group_name_H-M   'P 1'
#
loop_
_entity.id
_entity.type
_entity.pdbx_description
1 polymer ?
#
loop_
_entity_poly.entity_id
_entity_poly.type
_entity_poly.pdbx_seq_one_letter_code
_entity_poly.pdbx_strand_id
1 'polypeptide(L)'
;MDLKTVYFDLGLPNRDATNDKVTVEAAEAILKYNVGIKCATITPDEARVEEFQLKKMWKSPNGTIRSILNGTVFREPIVLDRIPKIVPGWKSPIIIGRHAFGDQYQAQDLVLDVPSDVELVIKPKDGSAVKVIPVCSLTDTTGVAMAMFNTTKVTK
;
A
#
# COMPACT_ATOMS: atom_id res chain seq x y z
N MET A 1 30.67 9.97 14.24
CA MET A 1 30.38 8.83 13.35
C MET A 1 30.19 9.40 11.94
N ASP A 2 31.01 8.98 11.01
CA ASP A 2 30.92 9.47 9.62
C ASP A 2 29.98 8.52 8.84
N LEU A 3 28.75 8.98 8.61
CA LEU A 3 27.72 8.19 7.92
C LEU A 3 27.68 8.56 6.46
N LYS A 4 27.99 7.62 5.58
CA LYS A 4 27.76 7.76 4.15
C LYS A 4 26.28 7.49 3.87
N THR A 5 25.55 8.49 3.42
CA THR A 5 24.11 8.39 3.10
C THR A 5 23.88 8.45 1.60
N VAL A 6 22.89 7.68 1.12
CA VAL A 6 22.31 7.82 -0.22
C VAL A 6 20.95 8.48 -0.05
N TYR A 7 20.75 9.61 -0.68
CA TYR A 7 19.53 10.40 -0.53
C TYR A 7 18.60 10.23 -1.73
N PHE A 8 17.31 10.08 -1.45
CA PHE A 8 16.24 10.04 -2.44
C PHE A 8 15.21 11.12 -2.11
N ASP A 9 14.96 12.02 -3.03
CA ASP A 9 13.93 13.03 -2.87
C ASP A 9 12.54 12.46 -3.21
N LEU A 10 11.73 12.23 -2.19
CA LEU A 10 10.36 11.75 -2.30
C LEU A 10 9.32 12.89 -2.26
N GLY A 11 9.73 14.12 -2.51
CA GLY A 11 8.83 15.26 -2.68
C GLY A 11 7.94 15.11 -3.92
N LEU A 12 6.72 15.67 -3.87
CA LEU A 12 5.76 15.56 -4.97
C LEU A 12 6.30 15.98 -6.33
N PRO A 13 7.04 17.12 -6.45
CA PRO A 13 7.57 17.54 -7.75
C PRO A 13 8.52 16.51 -8.36
N ASN A 14 9.44 15.95 -7.58
CA ASN A 14 10.39 14.98 -8.07
C ASN A 14 9.72 13.61 -8.37
N ARG A 15 8.77 13.20 -7.55
CA ARG A 15 7.98 11.99 -7.82
C ARG A 15 7.19 12.10 -9.12
N ASP A 16 6.57 13.27 -9.36
CA ASP A 16 5.82 13.52 -10.59
C ASP A 16 6.75 13.57 -11.82
N ALA A 17 7.90 14.24 -11.71
CA ALA A 17 8.90 14.29 -12.77
C ALA A 17 9.43 12.91 -13.14
N THR A 18 9.66 12.04 -12.16
CA THR A 18 10.18 10.68 -12.34
C THR A 18 9.10 9.61 -12.55
N ASN A 19 7.83 9.99 -12.65
CA ASN A 19 6.69 9.06 -12.67
C ASN A 19 6.71 8.08 -11.49
N ASP A 20 7.04 8.57 -10.30
CA ASP A 20 7.19 7.85 -9.04
C ASP A 20 8.30 6.78 -9.01
N LYS A 21 9.18 6.76 -10.01
CA LYS A 21 10.29 5.81 -10.10
C LYS A 21 11.25 5.97 -8.92
N VAL A 22 11.48 7.19 -8.45
CA VAL A 22 12.33 7.49 -7.29
C VAL A 22 11.88 6.74 -6.02
N THR A 23 10.58 6.52 -5.84
CA THR A 23 10.05 5.76 -4.69
C THR A 23 10.43 4.28 -4.76
N VAL A 24 10.43 3.71 -5.97
CA VAL A 24 10.87 2.33 -6.21
C VAL A 24 12.37 2.20 -5.99
N GLU A 25 13.16 3.11 -6.54
CA GLU A 25 14.63 3.14 -6.38
C GLU A 25 15.03 3.27 -4.90
N ALA A 26 14.30 4.10 -4.14
CA ALA A 26 14.51 4.22 -2.69
C ALA A 26 14.25 2.89 -1.95
N ALA A 27 13.18 2.17 -2.31
CA ALA A 27 12.86 0.88 -1.72
C ALA A 27 13.91 -0.20 -2.08
N GLU A 28 14.36 -0.23 -3.33
CA GLU A 28 15.42 -1.14 -3.79
C GLU A 28 16.75 -0.87 -3.08
N ALA A 29 17.07 0.40 -2.83
CA ALA A 29 18.24 0.78 -2.06
C ALA A 29 18.15 0.27 -0.60
N ILE A 30 16.97 0.34 0.02
CA ILE A 30 16.77 -0.22 1.37
C ILE A 30 16.97 -1.74 1.36
N LEU A 31 16.46 -2.45 0.35
CA LEU A 31 16.72 -3.89 0.20
C LEU A 31 18.20 -4.20 0.06
N LYS A 32 18.92 -3.36 -0.69
CA LYS A 32 20.37 -3.54 -0.92
C LYS A 32 21.20 -3.30 0.34
N TYR A 33 20.87 -2.26 1.11
CA TYR A 33 21.67 -1.84 2.27
C TYR A 33 21.11 -2.35 3.61
N ASN A 34 19.94 -2.99 3.60
CA ASN A 34 19.21 -3.49 4.78
C ASN A 34 18.89 -2.44 5.84
N VAL A 35 18.91 -1.17 5.48
CA VAL A 35 18.60 -0.05 6.36
C VAL A 35 18.09 1.13 5.56
N GLY A 36 17.16 1.87 6.12
CA GLY A 36 16.63 3.10 5.53
C GLY A 36 15.90 3.93 6.55
N ILE A 37 15.95 5.24 6.35
CA ILE A 37 15.19 6.22 7.14
C ILE A 37 14.31 7.00 6.17
N LYS A 38 13.02 6.99 6.40
CA LYS A 38 12.07 7.77 5.63
C LYS A 38 11.45 8.87 6.47
N CYS A 39 11.62 10.10 6.02
CA CYS A 39 10.92 11.24 6.57
C CYS A 39 9.48 11.32 6.08
N ALA A 40 8.72 12.28 6.63
CA ALA A 40 7.34 12.53 6.20
C ALA A 40 7.26 12.90 4.72
N THR A 41 6.20 12.45 4.05
CA THR A 41 5.89 12.78 2.66
C THR A 41 4.40 13.05 2.51
N ILE A 42 4.05 13.81 1.48
CA ILE A 42 2.67 14.07 1.12
C ILE A 42 2.17 12.93 0.21
N THR A 43 0.99 12.39 0.54
CA THR A 43 0.20 11.58 -0.39
C THR A 43 -0.82 12.50 -1.01
N PRO A 44 -0.82 12.72 -2.33
CA PRO A 44 -1.77 13.63 -2.96
C PRO A 44 -3.18 13.06 -2.94
N ASP A 45 -4.13 13.92 -2.68
CA ASP A 45 -5.55 13.78 -2.97
C ASP A 45 -5.91 14.60 -4.22
N GLU A 46 -7.17 14.64 -4.59
CA GLU A 46 -7.64 15.37 -5.77
C GLU A 46 -7.28 16.86 -5.71
N ALA A 47 -7.47 17.51 -4.55
CA ALA A 47 -7.13 18.90 -4.36
C ALA A 47 -5.63 19.15 -4.52
N ARG A 48 -4.80 18.23 -4.07
CA ARG A 48 -3.34 18.29 -4.22
C ARG A 48 -2.88 18.08 -5.65
N VAL A 49 -3.59 17.23 -6.41
CA VAL A 49 -3.31 17.06 -7.85
C VAL A 49 -3.49 18.38 -8.59
N GLU A 50 -4.55 19.14 -8.30
CA GLU A 50 -4.76 20.46 -8.88
C GLU A 50 -3.74 21.50 -8.38
N GLU A 51 -3.55 21.58 -7.06
CA GLU A 51 -2.62 22.53 -6.42
C GLU A 51 -1.20 22.41 -6.97
N PHE A 52 -0.70 21.20 -7.12
CA PHE A 52 0.66 20.92 -7.59
C PHE A 52 0.75 20.61 -9.08
N GLN A 53 -0.36 20.67 -9.81
CA GLN A 53 -0.44 20.35 -11.25
C GLN A 53 0.19 18.99 -11.60
N LEU A 54 -0.13 17.98 -10.80
CA LEU A 54 0.44 16.63 -10.96
C LEU A 54 -0.17 15.91 -12.16
N LYS A 55 0.61 15.08 -12.81
CA LYS A 55 0.17 14.23 -13.94
C LYS A 55 -0.95 13.27 -13.54
N LYS A 56 -0.96 12.83 -12.27
CA LYS A 56 -1.98 11.95 -11.70
C LYS A 56 -1.89 11.92 -10.17
N MET A 57 -2.89 11.35 -9.53
CA MET A 57 -2.89 11.08 -8.09
C MET A 57 -1.95 9.91 -7.77
N TRP A 58 -0.72 10.23 -7.35
CA TRP A 58 0.29 9.24 -7.01
C TRP A 58 -0.07 8.47 -5.74
N LYS A 59 0.18 7.16 -5.74
CA LYS A 59 -0.03 6.31 -4.55
C LYS A 59 0.87 6.76 -3.39
N SER A 60 0.50 6.35 -2.17
CA SER A 60 1.34 6.64 -1.00
C SER A 60 2.73 6.02 -1.13
N PRO A 61 3.81 6.80 -0.99
CA PRO A 61 5.17 6.26 -0.99
C PRO A 61 5.40 5.24 0.11
N ASN A 62 4.71 5.42 1.27
CA ASN A 62 4.77 4.47 2.36
C ASN A 62 4.24 3.09 1.94
N GLY A 63 3.12 3.07 1.22
CA GLY A 63 2.54 1.84 0.69
C GLY A 63 3.46 1.17 -0.32
N THR A 64 3.95 1.93 -1.30
CA THR A 64 4.86 1.42 -2.34
C THR A 64 6.12 0.83 -1.74
N ILE A 65 6.81 1.54 -0.83
CA ILE A 65 8.02 1.07 -0.18
C ILE A 65 7.74 -0.21 0.62
N ARG A 66 6.70 -0.22 1.46
CA ARG A 66 6.35 -1.41 2.25
C ARG A 66 6.02 -2.62 1.40
N SER A 67 5.32 -2.42 0.29
CA SER A 67 4.99 -3.52 -0.63
C SER A 67 6.23 -4.12 -1.30
N ILE A 68 7.23 -3.30 -1.63
CA ILE A 68 8.50 -3.75 -2.21
C ILE A 68 9.37 -4.45 -1.15
N LEU A 69 9.47 -3.87 0.05
CA LEU A 69 10.24 -4.46 1.16
C LEU A 69 9.62 -5.77 1.65
N ASN A 70 8.30 -5.88 1.51
CA ASN A 70 7.55 -7.05 1.99
C ASN A 70 7.58 -7.20 3.52
N GLY A 71 6.85 -8.17 4.06
CA GLY A 71 6.85 -8.49 5.48
C GLY A 71 5.66 -7.91 6.25
N THR A 72 5.73 -8.03 7.56
CA THR A 72 4.68 -7.60 8.49
C THR A 72 5.28 -6.67 9.53
N VAL A 73 4.59 -5.56 9.82
CA VAL A 73 4.99 -4.62 10.86
C VAL A 73 4.23 -4.95 12.14
N PHE A 74 4.97 -5.30 13.17
CA PHE A 74 4.45 -5.44 14.54
C PHE A 74 4.89 -4.26 15.38
N ARG A 75 3.97 -3.73 16.17
CA ARG A 75 4.25 -2.72 17.18
C ARG A 75 3.87 -3.29 18.52
N GLU A 76 4.87 -3.46 19.37
CA GLU A 76 4.63 -3.88 20.76
C GLU A 76 3.93 -2.76 21.52
N PRO A 77 2.79 -3.05 22.18
CA PRO A 77 2.10 -2.06 22.98
C PRO A 77 2.92 -1.74 24.24
N ILE A 78 3.14 -0.46 24.48
CA ILE A 78 3.79 0.02 25.72
C ILE A 78 2.69 0.25 26.74
N VAL A 79 2.66 -0.57 27.79
CA VAL A 79 1.70 -0.45 28.89
C VAL A 79 2.40 0.08 30.13
N LEU A 80 1.91 1.19 30.62
CA LEU A 80 2.43 1.83 31.84
C LEU A 80 1.38 1.70 32.95
N ASP A 81 1.72 1.00 34.03
CA ASP A 81 0.79 0.71 35.13
C ASP A 81 0.25 1.95 35.84
N ARG A 82 1.04 3.04 35.83
CA ARG A 82 0.66 4.31 36.45
C ARG A 82 -0.24 5.20 35.58
N ILE A 83 -0.39 4.88 34.31
CA ILE A 83 -1.25 5.64 33.39
C ILE A 83 -2.55 4.88 33.22
N PRO A 84 -3.70 5.46 33.58
CA PRO A 84 -4.99 4.82 33.40
C PRO A 84 -5.24 4.47 31.94
N LYS A 85 -5.76 3.28 31.69
CA LYS A 85 -6.14 2.85 30.34
C LYS A 85 -7.34 3.67 29.86
N ILE A 86 -7.36 4.02 28.58
CA ILE A 86 -8.50 4.73 27.94
C ILE A 86 -9.79 3.93 28.09
N VAL A 87 -9.71 2.59 27.99
CA VAL A 87 -10.83 1.68 28.25
C VAL A 87 -10.52 0.81 29.45
N PRO A 88 -11.01 1.16 30.65
CA PRO A 88 -10.61 0.48 31.90
C PRO A 88 -10.98 -1.00 31.96
N GLY A 89 -12.03 -1.41 31.21
CA GLY A 89 -12.49 -2.81 31.17
C GLY A 89 -11.59 -3.76 30.40
N TRP A 90 -10.64 -3.26 29.60
CA TRP A 90 -9.74 -4.11 28.84
C TRP A 90 -8.60 -4.64 29.72
N LYS A 91 -8.58 -5.94 29.92
CA LYS A 91 -7.60 -6.61 30.76
C LYS A 91 -6.32 -6.99 30.00
N SER A 92 -6.41 -7.14 28.68
CA SER A 92 -5.30 -7.53 27.84
C SER A 92 -5.18 -6.59 26.63
N PRO A 93 -3.98 -6.37 26.09
CA PRO A 93 -3.80 -5.57 24.90
C PRO A 93 -4.44 -6.27 23.67
N ILE A 94 -5.00 -5.47 22.79
CA ILE A 94 -5.45 -5.93 21.47
C ILE A 94 -4.35 -5.58 20.49
N ILE A 95 -3.80 -6.59 19.82
CA ILE A 95 -2.70 -6.42 18.87
C ILE A 95 -3.27 -6.51 17.46
N ILE A 96 -3.04 -5.45 16.68
CA ILE A 96 -3.42 -5.40 15.27
C ILE A 96 -2.15 -5.43 14.44
N GLY A 97 -1.96 -6.54 13.70
CA GLY A 97 -0.85 -6.68 12.76
C GLY A 97 -1.17 -6.05 11.42
N ARG A 98 -0.19 -5.43 10.79
CA ARG A 98 -0.27 -4.87 9.44
C ARG A 98 0.78 -5.53 8.56
N HIS A 99 0.35 -6.15 7.48
CA HIS A 99 1.27 -6.76 6.51
C HIS A 99 1.30 -5.99 5.18
N ALA A 100 2.30 -6.30 4.35
CA ALA A 100 2.55 -5.57 3.09
C ALA A 100 1.53 -5.86 1.99
N PHE A 101 0.83 -6.99 2.07
CA PHE A 101 -0.13 -7.43 1.07
C PHE A 101 -1.56 -7.40 1.63
N GLY A 102 -2.49 -7.16 0.75
CA GLY A 102 -3.91 -7.06 1.06
C GLY A 102 -4.34 -5.65 1.42
N ASP A 103 -5.61 -5.50 1.67
CA ASP A 103 -6.32 -4.27 1.94
C ASP A 103 -6.09 -3.14 0.90
N GLN A 104 -6.33 -1.91 1.30
CA GLN A 104 -6.33 -0.72 0.43
C GLN A 104 -5.00 -0.43 -0.28
N TYR A 105 -3.86 -0.94 0.17
CA TYR A 105 -2.55 -0.62 -0.43
C TYR A 105 -2.25 -1.42 -1.71
N GLN A 106 -2.84 -2.59 -1.83
CA GLN A 106 -2.73 -3.46 -3.01
C GLN A 106 -4.07 -3.56 -3.77
N ALA A 107 -5.11 -2.89 -3.27
CA ALA A 107 -6.40 -2.86 -3.93
C ALA A 107 -6.30 -2.23 -5.32
N GLN A 108 -7.02 -2.80 -6.26
CA GLN A 108 -7.32 -2.18 -7.55
C GLN A 108 -8.73 -1.64 -7.45
N ASP A 109 -8.86 -0.35 -7.59
CA ASP A 109 -10.12 0.37 -7.60
C ASP A 109 -10.29 1.10 -8.93
N LEU A 110 -11.50 1.09 -9.42
CA LEU A 110 -11.87 1.81 -10.64
C LEU A 110 -13.32 2.27 -10.56
N VAL A 111 -13.58 3.37 -11.23
CA VAL A 111 -14.94 3.87 -11.46
C VAL A 111 -15.41 3.34 -12.79
N LEU A 112 -16.64 2.84 -12.83
CA LEU A 112 -17.32 2.36 -14.02
C LEU A 112 -18.43 3.35 -14.39
N ASP A 113 -18.31 3.96 -15.55
CA ASP A 113 -19.26 4.98 -16.02
C ASP A 113 -20.44 4.38 -16.79
N VAL A 114 -20.45 3.08 -16.99
CA VAL A 114 -21.49 2.34 -17.71
C VAL A 114 -21.86 1.06 -16.98
N PRO A 115 -23.09 0.55 -17.14
CA PRO A 115 -23.46 -0.77 -16.65
C PRO A 115 -22.47 -1.83 -17.12
N SER A 116 -22.01 -2.68 -16.22
CA SER A 116 -20.92 -3.63 -16.51
C SER A 116 -21.04 -4.90 -15.70
N ASP A 117 -20.60 -6.01 -16.30
CA ASP A 117 -20.39 -7.25 -15.58
C ASP A 117 -18.95 -7.33 -15.09
N VAL A 118 -18.78 -7.68 -13.82
CA VAL A 118 -17.47 -7.84 -13.17
C VAL A 118 -17.15 -9.31 -13.02
N GLU A 119 -16.00 -9.72 -13.56
CA GLU A 119 -15.55 -11.10 -13.53
C GLU A 119 -14.13 -11.21 -12.97
N LEU A 120 -13.86 -12.26 -12.20
CA LEU A 120 -12.51 -12.65 -11.80
C LEU A 120 -11.98 -13.69 -12.78
N VAL A 121 -10.95 -13.31 -13.53
CA VAL A 121 -10.29 -14.18 -14.50
C VAL A 121 -8.96 -14.70 -13.97
N ILE A 122 -8.85 -16.01 -13.78
CA ILE A 122 -7.63 -16.68 -13.32
C ILE A 122 -6.97 -17.35 -14.54
N LYS A 123 -5.77 -16.88 -14.88
CA LYS A 123 -4.95 -17.41 -15.98
C LYS A 123 -3.75 -18.15 -15.39
N PRO A 124 -3.75 -19.49 -15.33
CA PRO A 124 -2.60 -20.25 -14.85
C PRO A 124 -1.38 -20.02 -15.75
N LYS A 125 -0.20 -19.93 -15.14
CA LYS A 125 1.06 -19.75 -15.90
C LYS A 125 1.61 -21.03 -16.51
N ASP A 126 1.07 -22.17 -16.12
CA ASP A 126 1.42 -23.51 -16.64
C ASP A 126 0.67 -23.88 -17.93
N GLY A 127 -0.17 -22.98 -18.46
CA GLY A 127 -0.96 -23.20 -19.67
C GLY A 127 -2.24 -23.98 -19.44
N SER A 128 -2.62 -24.32 -18.21
CA SER A 128 -3.89 -24.95 -17.91
C SER A 128 -5.09 -24.02 -18.18
N ALA A 129 -6.30 -24.56 -18.14
CA ALA A 129 -7.52 -23.85 -18.53
C ALA A 129 -7.74 -22.57 -17.72
N VAL A 130 -8.10 -21.51 -18.41
CA VAL A 130 -8.53 -20.25 -17.81
C VAL A 130 -9.83 -20.46 -17.05
N LYS A 131 -9.87 -19.98 -15.80
CA LYS A 131 -11.06 -20.00 -14.97
C LYS A 131 -11.65 -18.61 -14.90
N VAL A 132 -12.93 -18.48 -15.26
CA VAL A 132 -13.69 -17.24 -15.14
C VAL A 132 -14.77 -17.44 -14.08
N ILE A 133 -14.83 -16.53 -13.13
CA ILE A 133 -15.79 -16.54 -12.03
C ILE A 133 -16.56 -15.22 -12.08
N PRO A 134 -17.88 -15.23 -12.36
CA PRO A 134 -18.69 -14.04 -12.29
C PRO A 134 -18.74 -13.54 -10.84
N VAL A 135 -18.56 -12.24 -10.64
CA VAL A 135 -18.58 -11.59 -9.32
C VAL A 135 -19.90 -10.86 -9.11
N CYS A 136 -20.25 -9.95 -9.99
CA CYS A 136 -21.52 -9.22 -9.95
C CYS A 136 -21.86 -8.59 -11.30
N SER A 137 -23.13 -8.24 -11.46
CA SER A 137 -23.63 -7.42 -12.57
C SER A 137 -24.07 -6.07 -12.01
N LEU A 138 -23.59 -5.00 -12.59
CA LEU A 138 -23.79 -3.63 -12.14
C LEU A 138 -24.66 -2.90 -13.17
N THR A 139 -25.74 -2.29 -12.71
CA THR A 139 -26.73 -1.64 -13.55
C THR A 139 -26.56 -0.13 -13.67
N ASP A 140 -25.75 0.45 -12.78
CA ASP A 140 -25.52 1.88 -12.69
C ASP A 140 -24.03 2.21 -12.63
N THR A 141 -23.70 3.50 -12.78
CA THR A 141 -22.36 4.05 -12.50
C THR A 141 -21.97 3.71 -11.08
N THR A 142 -20.83 3.08 -10.90
CA THR A 142 -20.39 2.61 -9.60
C THR A 142 -18.86 2.48 -9.50
N GLY A 143 -18.37 2.37 -8.28
CA GLY A 143 -16.98 2.04 -8.01
C GLY A 143 -16.81 0.55 -7.71
N VAL A 144 -15.78 -0.04 -8.25
CA VAL A 144 -15.34 -1.40 -7.92
C VAL A 144 -13.98 -1.33 -7.27
N ALA A 145 -13.88 -1.90 -6.07
CA ALA A 145 -12.61 -2.06 -5.39
C ALA A 145 -12.38 -3.54 -5.09
N MET A 146 -11.32 -4.07 -5.64
CA MET A 146 -10.96 -5.47 -5.43
C MET A 146 -9.49 -5.59 -5.13
N ALA A 147 -9.16 -6.19 -4.02
CA ALA A 147 -8.03 -7.09 -3.90
C ALA A 147 -7.80 -7.57 -2.48
N MET A 148 -7.83 -8.83 -2.30
CA MET A 148 -7.09 -9.47 -1.22
C MET A 148 -6.36 -10.67 -1.79
N PHE A 149 -5.05 -10.65 -1.79
CA PHE A 149 -4.26 -11.82 -2.10
C PHE A 149 -3.12 -11.96 -1.10
N ASN A 150 -2.78 -13.18 -0.80
CA ASN A 150 -1.68 -13.54 0.08
C ASN A 150 -0.76 -14.55 -0.57
N THR A 151 0.48 -14.53 -0.17
CA THR A 151 1.46 -15.55 -0.59
C THR A 151 1.96 -16.29 0.64
N THR A 152 2.33 -17.55 0.46
CA THR A 152 2.93 -18.36 1.55
C THR A 152 4.19 -17.70 2.12
N LYS A 153 4.92 -16.93 1.31
CA LYS A 153 6.12 -16.20 1.75
C LYS A 153 5.79 -15.05 2.71
N VAL A 154 4.62 -14.45 2.58
CA VAL A 154 4.20 -13.28 3.38
C VAL A 154 3.48 -13.70 4.65
N THR A 155 2.83 -14.86 4.62
CA THR A 155 2.07 -15.39 5.77
C THR A 155 2.92 -16.21 6.74
N LYS A 156 4.15 -16.57 6.36
CA LYS A 156 5.15 -17.20 7.24
C LYS A 156 6.09 -16.15 7.83
#